data_92ac83a566ac717cce119f2c5feeadfa
#
_entry.id   92ac83a566ac717cce119f2c5feeadfa
#
_cell.length_a   1.000
_cell.length_b   1.000
_cell.length_c   1.000
_cell.angle_alpha   90.00
_cell.angle_beta   90.00
_cell.angle_gamma   90.00
#
_symmetry.space_group_name_H-M   'P 1'
#
loop_
_entity.id
_entity.type
_entity.pdbx_description
1 polymer ?
#
loop_
_entity_poly.entity_id
_entity_poly.type
_entity_poly.pdbx_seq_one_letter_code
_entity_poly.pdbx_strand_id
1 'polypeptide(L)'
;MLRGKIQALSAIMLGTMLFAGGVTAGDLFQPLVISGQAVKWFPREDGRVVLTFAIARDDMTFEGAINCARIRSPRALLEKSAIDGVRFRQALSAAFGTWERAANVSFVETEDPHQAQIVVGAQVEPDGYAFSNVLPGARISQGFREISRAQVCLNPLRKWKLGFGGDLSIYDLKYTLTHEIGHAIGLDHPTGRGHLMSFRYSEKLDGLSGGDIAGAEYVYGTRLQTRNTRDERERAAANTHALAN
;
A
#
# COMPACT_ATOMS: atom_id res chain seq x y z
N MET A 1 37.67 41.11 66.43
CA MET A 1 38.06 40.22 65.32
C MET A 1 36.84 39.36 64.93
N LEU A 2 36.03 39.82 63.98
CA LEU A 2 34.89 39.03 63.46
C LEU A 2 35.18 38.62 61.99
N ARG A 3 35.28 37.33 61.73
CA ARG A 3 35.39 36.76 60.36
C ARG A 3 34.00 36.47 59.83
N GLY A 4 33.59 37.25 58.83
CA GLY A 4 32.38 36.98 58.10
C GLY A 4 32.54 35.78 57.14
N LYS A 5 31.60 34.84 57.21
CA LYS A 5 31.49 33.74 56.25
C LYS A 5 30.61 34.19 55.05
N ILE A 6 31.20 34.18 53.89
CA ILE A 6 30.49 34.40 52.65
C ILE A 6 29.90 33.04 52.25
N GLN A 7 28.54 32.93 52.17
CA GLN A 7 27.84 31.79 51.62
C GLN A 7 27.64 32.04 50.12
N ALA A 8 28.23 31.19 49.30
CA ALA A 8 27.97 31.15 47.85
C ALA A 8 26.64 30.41 47.58
N LEU A 9 25.63 31.10 47.05
CA LEU A 9 24.44 30.47 46.50
C LEU A 9 24.79 29.91 45.12
N SER A 10 24.82 28.58 45.00
CA SER A 10 24.85 27.90 43.69
C SER A 10 23.44 27.85 43.16
N ALA A 11 23.16 28.63 42.11
CA ALA A 11 21.93 28.51 41.34
C ALA A 11 22.03 27.27 40.44
N ILE A 12 21.24 26.25 40.76
CA ILE A 12 21.04 25.08 39.86
C ILE A 12 20.09 25.49 38.77
N MET A 13 20.61 25.73 37.57
CA MET A 13 19.81 25.86 36.34
C MET A 13 19.28 24.48 35.98
N LEU A 14 17.99 24.24 36.22
CA LEU A 14 17.27 23.06 35.73
C LEU A 14 16.95 23.28 34.24
N GLY A 15 17.85 22.83 33.39
CA GLY A 15 17.62 22.82 31.95
C GLY A 15 16.52 21.80 31.63
N THR A 16 15.33 22.26 31.29
CA THR A 16 14.29 21.44 30.66
C THR A 16 14.76 21.05 29.27
N MET A 17 15.29 19.84 29.12
CA MET A 17 15.46 19.22 27.77
C MET A 17 14.09 18.91 27.23
N LEU A 18 13.63 19.76 26.31
CA LEU A 18 12.55 19.44 25.39
C LEU A 18 13.06 18.31 24.47
N PHE A 19 12.69 17.06 24.78
CA PHE A 19 12.80 15.98 23.80
C PHE A 19 11.80 16.29 22.68
N ALA A 20 12.28 16.90 21.61
CA ALA A 20 11.57 16.86 20.34
C ALA A 20 11.58 15.37 19.92
N GLY A 21 10.47 14.67 20.12
CA GLY A 21 10.30 13.32 19.62
C GLY A 21 10.49 13.34 18.10
N GLY A 22 11.62 12.82 17.62
CA GLY A 22 11.87 12.70 16.19
C GLY A 22 10.85 11.73 15.59
N VAL A 23 10.26 12.09 14.46
CA VAL A 23 9.42 11.20 13.68
C VAL A 23 10.30 10.05 13.19
N THR A 24 9.93 8.80 13.52
CA THR A 24 10.63 7.61 13.05
C THR A 24 10.08 7.14 11.71
N ALA A 25 10.83 6.34 10.96
CA ALA A 25 10.33 5.75 9.71
C ALA A 25 9.04 4.94 9.94
N GLY A 26 8.94 4.21 11.06
CA GLY A 26 7.74 3.47 11.44
C GLY A 26 6.51 4.33 11.70
N ASP A 27 6.68 5.62 12.01
CA ASP A 27 5.57 6.56 12.13
C ASP A 27 5.02 7.00 10.76
N LEU A 28 5.86 6.98 9.72
CA LEU A 28 5.50 7.39 8.36
C LEU A 28 4.98 6.24 7.51
N PHE A 29 5.67 5.11 7.55
CA PHE A 29 5.29 3.88 6.83
C PHE A 29 5.88 2.66 7.52
N GLN A 30 5.30 1.49 7.23
CA GLN A 30 5.81 0.21 7.67
C GLN A 30 5.76 -0.81 6.53
N PRO A 31 6.87 -1.50 6.22
CA PRO A 31 6.83 -2.65 5.33
C PRO A 31 6.05 -3.80 5.97
N LEU A 32 5.28 -4.54 5.16
CA LEU A 32 4.60 -5.74 5.61
C LEU A 32 5.63 -6.84 5.90
N VAL A 33 5.56 -7.40 7.12
CA VAL A 33 6.46 -8.46 7.58
C VAL A 33 5.68 -9.76 7.76
N ILE A 34 6.09 -10.82 7.07
CA ILE A 34 5.53 -12.16 7.20
C ILE A 34 6.62 -13.12 7.65
N SER A 35 6.42 -13.82 8.75
CA SER A 35 7.40 -14.75 9.34
C SER A 35 8.79 -14.11 9.54
N GLY A 36 8.80 -12.86 10.04
CA GLY A 36 10.03 -12.13 10.35
C GLY A 36 10.76 -11.52 9.15
N GLN A 37 10.20 -11.61 7.94
CA GLN A 37 10.79 -11.11 6.72
C GLN A 37 9.87 -10.10 6.04
N ALA A 38 10.39 -8.91 5.68
CA ALA A 38 9.66 -7.97 4.85
C ALA A 38 9.34 -8.59 3.48
N VAL A 39 8.17 -8.31 2.94
CA VAL A 39 7.72 -8.91 1.67
C VAL A 39 7.55 -7.85 0.59
N LYS A 40 7.83 -8.24 -0.67
CA LYS A 40 7.53 -7.44 -1.87
C LYS A 40 7.39 -8.31 -3.11
N TRP A 41 6.81 -7.78 -4.16
CA TRP A 41 6.89 -8.37 -5.50
C TRP A 41 8.28 -8.16 -6.08
N PHE A 42 8.82 -9.19 -6.70
CA PHE A 42 10.12 -9.08 -7.35
C PHE A 42 9.97 -8.60 -8.80
N PRO A 43 10.95 -7.81 -9.29
CA PRO A 43 10.92 -7.35 -10.65
C PRO A 43 11.07 -8.51 -11.65
N ARG A 44 10.57 -8.31 -12.85
CA ARG A 44 10.84 -9.15 -14.01
C ARG A 44 12.30 -8.99 -14.45
N GLU A 45 12.72 -9.78 -15.41
CA GLU A 45 14.09 -9.74 -15.95
C GLU A 45 14.49 -8.35 -16.49
N ASP A 46 13.52 -7.58 -16.97
CA ASP A 46 13.71 -6.20 -17.43
C ASP A 46 13.77 -5.15 -16.31
N GLY A 47 13.77 -5.57 -15.06
CA GLY A 47 13.84 -4.72 -13.87
C GLY A 47 12.53 -4.02 -13.50
N ARG A 48 11.44 -4.26 -14.23
CA ARG A 48 10.12 -3.67 -13.93
C ARG A 48 9.29 -4.57 -13.05
N VAL A 49 8.55 -3.96 -12.12
CA VAL A 49 7.51 -4.65 -11.35
C VAL A 49 6.17 -4.41 -12.03
N VAL A 50 5.72 -5.38 -12.81
CA VAL A 50 4.43 -5.34 -13.51
C VAL A 50 3.58 -6.50 -13.01
N LEU A 51 2.50 -6.18 -12.32
CA LEU A 51 1.62 -7.13 -11.65
C LEU A 51 0.30 -7.27 -12.42
N THR A 52 -0.18 -8.50 -12.52
CA THR A 52 -1.51 -8.76 -13.05
C THR A 52 -2.55 -8.75 -11.93
N PHE A 53 -3.72 -8.16 -12.20
CA PHE A 53 -4.85 -8.25 -11.28
C PHE A 53 -6.12 -8.70 -12.02
N ALA A 54 -7.04 -9.31 -11.27
CA ALA A 54 -8.36 -9.69 -11.78
C ALA A 54 -9.43 -9.56 -10.69
N ILE A 55 -10.68 -9.47 -11.13
CA ILE A 55 -11.85 -9.52 -10.27
C ILE A 55 -12.35 -10.97 -10.21
N ALA A 56 -12.56 -11.49 -9.00
CA ALA A 56 -13.12 -12.82 -8.81
C ALA A 56 -14.48 -12.93 -9.48
N ARG A 57 -14.69 -14.00 -10.25
CA ARG A 57 -15.95 -14.31 -10.94
C ARG A 57 -16.74 -15.38 -10.19
N ASP A 58 -16.03 -16.34 -9.63
CA ASP A 58 -16.55 -17.52 -8.92
C ASP A 58 -15.91 -17.63 -7.54
N ASP A 59 -16.32 -18.64 -6.77
CA ASP A 59 -15.72 -18.94 -5.48
C ASP A 59 -14.30 -19.48 -5.69
N MET A 60 -13.34 -18.86 -5.00
CA MET A 60 -11.91 -19.22 -5.05
C MET A 60 -11.41 -19.45 -3.64
N THR A 61 -10.56 -20.47 -3.47
CA THR A 61 -9.89 -20.79 -2.21
C THR A 61 -8.39 -20.57 -2.34
N PHE A 62 -7.78 -19.99 -1.31
CA PHE A 62 -6.35 -19.71 -1.25
C PHE A 62 -5.76 -20.41 -0.02
N GLU A 63 -5.01 -21.47 -0.26
CA GLU A 63 -4.34 -22.20 0.79
C GLU A 63 -3.28 -21.33 1.48
N GLY A 64 -3.20 -21.44 2.80
CA GLY A 64 -2.27 -20.63 3.60
C GLY A 64 -2.69 -19.19 3.85
N ALA A 65 -3.86 -18.78 3.36
CA ALA A 65 -4.42 -17.47 3.66
C ALA A 65 -4.88 -17.39 5.13
N ILE A 66 -4.56 -16.26 5.78
CA ILE A 66 -4.86 -16.04 7.20
C ILE A 66 -6.22 -15.35 7.38
N ASN A 67 -6.45 -14.26 6.63
CA ASN A 67 -7.61 -13.39 6.85
C ASN A 67 -8.79 -13.69 5.91
N CYS A 68 -8.52 -14.06 4.69
CA CYS A 68 -9.49 -14.21 3.61
C CYS A 68 -9.13 -15.44 2.77
N ALA A 69 -9.37 -16.62 3.32
CA ALA A 69 -9.05 -17.88 2.66
C ALA A 69 -9.96 -18.16 1.45
N ARG A 70 -11.17 -17.59 1.44
CA ARG A 70 -12.15 -17.80 0.38
C ARG A 70 -12.76 -16.48 -0.06
N ILE A 71 -12.75 -16.27 -1.37
CA ILE A 71 -13.38 -15.09 -1.99
C ILE A 71 -14.34 -15.53 -3.10
N ARG A 72 -15.22 -14.63 -3.47
CA ARG A 72 -16.18 -14.77 -4.57
C ARG A 72 -16.35 -13.47 -5.34
N SER A 73 -17.18 -13.51 -6.37
CA SER A 73 -17.57 -12.31 -7.10
C SER A 73 -18.08 -11.20 -6.16
N PRO A 74 -17.65 -9.94 -6.35
CA PRO A 74 -18.14 -8.81 -5.56
C PRO A 74 -19.56 -8.37 -5.92
N ARG A 75 -20.24 -9.03 -6.83
CA ARG A 75 -21.53 -8.64 -7.39
C ARG A 75 -22.57 -8.32 -6.32
N ALA A 76 -22.75 -9.20 -5.32
CA ALA A 76 -23.74 -9.02 -4.27
C ALA A 76 -23.52 -7.78 -3.40
N LEU A 77 -22.23 -7.46 -3.09
CA LEU A 77 -21.90 -6.24 -2.36
C LEU A 77 -22.13 -4.98 -3.19
N LEU A 78 -21.89 -5.05 -4.50
CA LEU A 78 -22.12 -3.94 -5.43
C LEU A 78 -23.60 -3.64 -5.56
N GLU A 79 -24.43 -4.67 -5.74
CA GLU A 79 -25.90 -4.55 -5.77
C GLU A 79 -26.43 -3.94 -4.47
N LYS A 80 -25.98 -4.44 -3.32
CA LYS A 80 -26.34 -3.90 -1.99
C LYS A 80 -25.97 -2.42 -1.82
N SER A 81 -24.87 -2.01 -2.43
CA SER A 81 -24.33 -0.66 -2.34
C SER A 81 -24.85 0.29 -3.43
N ALA A 82 -25.70 -0.19 -4.35
CA ALA A 82 -26.14 0.54 -5.54
C ALA A 82 -24.95 1.07 -6.39
N ILE A 83 -23.88 0.29 -6.50
CA ILE A 83 -22.70 0.57 -7.31
C ILE A 83 -22.73 -0.38 -8.49
N ASP A 84 -22.79 0.16 -9.71
CA ASP A 84 -22.71 -0.66 -10.92
C ASP A 84 -21.28 -1.13 -11.22
N GLY A 85 -21.15 -2.11 -12.10
CA GLY A 85 -19.87 -2.72 -12.44
C GLY A 85 -18.88 -1.75 -13.12
N VAL A 86 -19.39 -0.74 -13.85
CA VAL A 86 -18.54 0.28 -14.51
C VAL A 86 -17.89 1.18 -13.45
N ARG A 87 -18.70 1.70 -12.54
CA ARG A 87 -18.22 2.54 -11.42
C ARG A 87 -17.27 1.79 -10.50
N PHE A 88 -17.53 0.50 -10.26
CA PHE A 88 -16.62 -0.35 -9.51
C PHE A 88 -15.26 -0.47 -10.20
N ARG A 89 -15.22 -0.81 -11.51
CA ARG A 89 -13.97 -0.90 -12.27
C ARG A 89 -13.22 0.43 -12.31
N GLN A 90 -13.93 1.55 -12.44
CA GLN A 90 -13.33 2.88 -12.37
C GLN A 90 -12.67 3.14 -11.02
N ALA A 91 -13.34 2.82 -9.91
CA ALA A 91 -12.79 2.96 -8.57
C ALA A 91 -11.56 2.05 -8.36
N LEU A 92 -11.63 0.81 -8.82
CA LEU A 92 -10.54 -0.16 -8.73
C LEU A 92 -9.32 0.28 -9.56
N SER A 93 -9.53 0.68 -10.82
CA SER A 93 -8.46 1.20 -11.68
C SER A 93 -7.82 2.46 -11.10
N ALA A 94 -8.64 3.37 -10.54
CA ALA A 94 -8.14 4.57 -9.87
C ALA A 94 -7.30 4.23 -8.64
N ALA A 95 -7.68 3.22 -7.86
CA ALA A 95 -6.95 2.75 -6.69
C ALA A 95 -5.57 2.18 -7.07
N PHE A 96 -5.49 1.30 -8.07
CA PHE A 96 -4.23 0.81 -8.61
C PHE A 96 -3.37 1.95 -9.18
N GLY A 97 -3.97 2.82 -9.98
CA GLY A 97 -3.27 3.97 -10.58
C GLY A 97 -2.71 4.95 -9.54
N THR A 98 -3.27 4.98 -8.33
CA THR A 98 -2.73 5.78 -7.23
C THR A 98 -1.33 5.28 -6.80
N TRP A 99 -1.13 3.98 -6.67
CA TRP A 99 0.16 3.37 -6.35
C TRP A 99 1.14 3.41 -7.53
N GLU A 100 0.65 3.26 -8.77
CA GLU A 100 1.48 3.40 -9.97
C GLU A 100 2.13 4.80 -10.08
N ARG A 101 1.42 5.83 -9.63
CA ARG A 101 1.96 7.19 -9.60
C ARG A 101 3.00 7.40 -8.51
N ALA A 102 2.90 6.64 -7.42
CA ALA A 102 3.75 6.79 -6.24
C ALA A 102 5.12 6.10 -6.39
N ALA A 103 5.16 4.91 -7.00
CA ALA A 103 6.38 4.09 -7.02
C ALA A 103 6.54 3.33 -8.35
N ASN A 104 7.68 2.63 -8.48
CA ASN A 104 8.02 1.83 -9.67
C ASN A 104 7.30 0.48 -9.68
N VAL A 105 5.98 0.52 -9.68
CA VAL A 105 5.08 -0.62 -9.83
C VAL A 105 4.01 -0.30 -10.86
N SER A 106 3.56 -1.28 -11.61
CA SER A 106 2.49 -1.12 -12.61
C SER A 106 1.53 -2.31 -12.54
N PHE A 107 0.27 -2.09 -12.92
CA PHE A 107 -0.76 -3.10 -12.85
C PHE A 107 -1.46 -3.27 -14.20
N VAL A 108 -1.77 -4.51 -14.52
CA VAL A 108 -2.47 -4.88 -15.77
C VAL A 108 -3.64 -5.78 -15.43
N GLU A 109 -4.84 -5.39 -15.81
CA GLU A 109 -6.02 -6.25 -15.64
C GLU A 109 -5.91 -7.47 -16.55
N THR A 110 -6.20 -8.66 -16.03
CA THR A 110 -6.33 -9.91 -16.77
C THR A 110 -7.72 -10.48 -16.60
N GLU A 111 -8.18 -11.24 -17.59
CA GLU A 111 -9.52 -11.84 -17.54
C GLU A 111 -9.59 -13.08 -16.63
N ASP A 112 -8.48 -13.79 -16.46
CA ASP A 112 -8.42 -15.02 -15.67
C ASP A 112 -7.97 -14.75 -14.23
N PRO A 113 -8.87 -14.80 -13.22
CA PRO A 113 -8.51 -14.59 -11.84
C PRO A 113 -7.61 -15.70 -11.28
N HIS A 114 -7.56 -16.89 -11.91
CA HIS A 114 -6.67 -17.96 -11.46
C HIS A 114 -5.20 -17.68 -11.81
N GLN A 115 -4.94 -16.94 -12.89
CA GLN A 115 -3.60 -16.53 -13.32
C GLN A 115 -3.19 -15.15 -12.77
N ALA A 116 -4.11 -14.40 -12.18
CA ALA A 116 -3.81 -13.09 -11.64
C ALA A 116 -2.93 -13.19 -10.38
N GLN A 117 -1.98 -12.27 -10.25
CA GLN A 117 -1.13 -12.14 -9.07
C GLN A 117 -1.89 -11.50 -7.89
N ILE A 118 -2.81 -10.55 -8.19
CA ILE A 118 -3.70 -9.93 -7.22
C ILE A 118 -5.14 -10.22 -7.63
N VAL A 119 -5.93 -10.81 -6.73
CA VAL A 119 -7.35 -11.09 -6.98
C VAL A 119 -8.21 -10.23 -6.05
N VAL A 120 -9.16 -9.50 -6.62
CA VAL A 120 -10.09 -8.64 -5.89
C VAL A 120 -11.47 -9.28 -5.87
N GLY A 121 -12.05 -9.45 -4.68
CA GLY A 121 -13.36 -10.10 -4.53
C GLY A 121 -14.07 -9.77 -3.24
N ALA A 122 -15.18 -10.46 -3.00
CA ALA A 122 -15.91 -10.41 -1.75
C ALA A 122 -15.53 -11.59 -0.85
N GLN A 123 -15.49 -11.38 0.43
CA GLN A 123 -15.29 -12.43 1.43
C GLN A 123 -16.42 -13.46 1.38
N VAL A 124 -16.09 -14.74 1.47
CA VAL A 124 -17.10 -15.82 1.66
C VAL A 124 -17.49 -15.91 3.13
N GLU A 125 -16.54 -15.74 4.02
CA GLU A 125 -16.73 -15.67 5.47
C GLU A 125 -16.49 -14.22 5.91
N PRO A 126 -17.56 -13.39 6.01
CA PRO A 126 -17.42 -11.96 6.21
C PRO A 126 -16.94 -11.60 7.61
N ASP A 127 -15.84 -10.82 7.67
CA ASP A 127 -15.33 -10.20 8.89
C ASP A 127 -14.84 -8.77 8.60
N GLY A 128 -14.82 -7.89 9.61
CA GLY A 128 -14.35 -6.52 9.50
C GLY A 128 -15.05 -5.70 8.39
N TYR A 129 -14.25 -4.93 7.66
CA TYR A 129 -14.67 -4.17 6.46
C TYR A 129 -14.02 -4.75 5.21
N ALA A 130 -12.72 -4.83 5.20
CA ALA A 130 -11.94 -5.40 4.12
C ALA A 130 -10.65 -5.98 4.70
N PHE A 131 -10.01 -6.87 3.96
CA PHE A 131 -8.70 -7.41 4.29
C PHE A 131 -7.89 -7.65 3.03
N SER A 132 -6.58 -7.50 3.15
CA SER A 132 -5.67 -8.09 2.20
C SER A 132 -4.99 -9.31 2.80
N ASN A 133 -4.90 -10.35 2.01
CA ASN A 133 -4.09 -11.50 2.34
C ASN A 133 -2.93 -11.61 1.36
N VAL A 134 -1.72 -11.78 1.88
CA VAL A 134 -0.49 -11.83 1.10
C VAL A 134 0.19 -13.17 1.33
N LEU A 135 0.37 -13.93 0.26
CA LEU A 135 1.03 -15.23 0.31
C LEU A 135 2.50 -15.05 -0.06
N PRO A 136 3.43 -15.38 0.85
CA PRO A 136 4.85 -15.30 0.56
C PRO A 136 5.29 -16.44 -0.36
N GLY A 137 6.19 -16.13 -1.28
CA GLY A 137 6.91 -17.11 -2.09
C GLY A 137 8.14 -17.68 -1.38
N ALA A 138 8.89 -18.50 -2.10
CA ALA A 138 10.09 -19.12 -1.58
C ALA A 138 11.35 -18.23 -1.73
N ARG A 139 11.39 -17.33 -2.71
CA ARG A 139 12.57 -16.52 -3.02
C ARG A 139 12.80 -15.44 -1.97
N ILE A 140 14.06 -15.24 -1.60
CA ILE A 140 14.52 -14.13 -0.76
C ILE A 140 15.64 -13.41 -1.49
N SER A 141 15.55 -12.09 -1.58
CA SER A 141 16.57 -11.25 -2.21
C SER A 141 16.57 -9.85 -1.58
N GLN A 142 17.75 -9.28 -1.40
CA GLN A 142 17.93 -7.91 -0.88
C GLN A 142 17.16 -7.63 0.43
N GLY A 143 17.07 -8.60 1.34
CA GLY A 143 16.37 -8.45 2.61
C GLY A 143 14.83 -8.58 2.51
N PHE A 144 14.28 -8.87 1.34
CA PHE A 144 12.85 -9.11 1.14
C PHE A 144 12.57 -10.55 0.73
N ARG A 145 11.42 -11.06 1.15
CA ARG A 145 10.83 -12.28 0.62
C ARG A 145 9.85 -11.91 -0.50
N GLU A 146 9.82 -12.71 -1.55
CA GLU A 146 8.91 -12.54 -2.66
C GLU A 146 7.45 -12.71 -2.21
N ILE A 147 6.56 -11.88 -2.73
CA ILE A 147 5.12 -12.13 -2.70
C ILE A 147 4.80 -13.02 -3.91
N SER A 148 4.12 -14.15 -3.68
CA SER A 148 3.69 -15.06 -4.76
C SER A 148 2.27 -14.77 -5.23
N ARG A 149 1.39 -14.36 -4.32
CA ARG A 149 -0.01 -14.03 -4.61
C ARG A 149 -0.59 -13.13 -3.54
N ALA A 150 -1.59 -12.31 -3.89
CA ALA A 150 -2.34 -11.51 -2.93
C ALA A 150 -3.84 -11.51 -3.26
N GLN A 151 -4.67 -11.33 -2.25
CA GLN A 151 -6.11 -11.14 -2.37
C GLN A 151 -6.52 -9.84 -1.69
N VAL A 152 -7.43 -9.11 -2.29
CA VAL A 152 -8.14 -7.96 -1.72
C VAL A 152 -9.60 -8.34 -1.54
N CYS A 153 -10.05 -8.41 -0.30
CA CYS A 153 -11.28 -9.05 0.10
C CYS A 153 -12.23 -8.05 0.77
N LEU A 154 -13.29 -7.68 0.10
CA LEU A 154 -14.30 -6.75 0.59
C LEU A 154 -15.43 -7.49 1.33
N ASN A 155 -15.89 -6.95 2.47
CA ASN A 155 -16.99 -7.56 3.21
C ASN A 155 -18.33 -7.32 2.50
N PRO A 156 -19.04 -8.37 2.03
CA PRO A 156 -20.31 -8.25 1.32
C PRO A 156 -21.49 -7.86 2.22
N LEU A 157 -21.34 -7.95 3.54
CA LEU A 157 -22.37 -7.52 4.49
C LEU A 157 -22.33 -6.01 4.75
N ARG A 158 -21.23 -5.35 4.44
CA ARG A 158 -21.11 -3.88 4.55
C ARG A 158 -21.70 -3.20 3.34
N LYS A 159 -22.19 -1.97 3.56
CA LYS A 159 -22.56 -1.05 2.50
C LYS A 159 -21.36 -0.17 2.18
N TRP A 160 -21.17 0.13 0.91
CA TRP A 160 -20.05 0.92 0.40
C TRP A 160 -20.57 2.16 -0.30
N LYS A 161 -19.78 3.22 -0.37
CA LYS A 161 -20.08 4.42 -1.15
C LYS A 161 -18.92 4.75 -2.10
N LEU A 162 -19.17 5.63 -3.04
CA LEU A 162 -18.15 6.25 -3.90
C LEU A 162 -18.16 7.75 -3.66
N GLY A 163 -17.04 8.26 -3.17
CA GLY A 163 -16.86 9.63 -2.75
C GLY A 163 -17.03 9.84 -1.23
N PHE A 164 -16.45 10.92 -0.75
CA PHE A 164 -16.47 11.30 0.66
C PHE A 164 -17.75 12.05 1.02
N GLY A 165 -18.04 12.10 2.31
CA GLY A 165 -19.20 12.78 2.88
C GLY A 165 -20.32 11.83 3.31
N GLY A 166 -21.29 12.36 4.04
CA GLY A 166 -22.40 11.61 4.60
C GLY A 166 -22.02 10.74 5.79
N ASP A 167 -22.60 9.54 5.85
CA ASP A 167 -22.40 8.62 6.96
C ASP A 167 -20.98 8.02 6.93
N LEU A 168 -20.20 8.29 7.97
CA LEU A 168 -18.83 7.80 8.13
C LEU A 168 -18.75 6.30 8.49
N SER A 169 -19.87 5.66 8.82
CA SER A 169 -19.94 4.21 8.99
C SER A 169 -20.00 3.46 7.65
N ILE A 170 -20.25 4.18 6.55
CA ILE A 170 -20.22 3.67 5.18
C ILE A 170 -18.91 4.14 4.54
N TYR A 171 -17.95 3.22 4.38
CA TYR A 171 -16.62 3.56 3.88
C TYR A 171 -16.63 3.80 2.37
N ASP A 172 -15.79 4.73 1.93
CA ASP A 172 -15.53 4.94 0.50
C ASP A 172 -14.79 3.74 -0.08
N LEU A 173 -15.32 3.20 -1.16
CA LEU A 173 -14.81 1.98 -1.78
C LEU A 173 -13.44 2.20 -2.43
N LYS A 174 -13.23 3.35 -3.11
CA LYS A 174 -11.94 3.68 -3.73
C LYS A 174 -10.85 3.83 -2.67
N TYR A 175 -11.14 4.53 -1.58
CA TYR A 175 -10.22 4.68 -0.45
C TYR A 175 -9.83 3.30 0.10
N THR A 176 -10.82 2.47 0.40
CA THR A 176 -10.59 1.13 0.96
C THR A 176 -9.80 0.24 -0.01
N LEU A 177 -10.14 0.24 -1.30
CA LEU A 177 -9.37 -0.48 -2.31
C LEU A 177 -7.92 0.01 -2.37
N THR A 178 -7.69 1.33 -2.30
CA THR A 178 -6.32 1.88 -2.30
C THR A 178 -5.54 1.41 -1.07
N HIS A 179 -6.17 1.41 0.12
CA HIS A 179 -5.58 0.91 1.36
C HIS A 179 -5.21 -0.57 1.24
N GLU A 180 -6.16 -1.41 0.83
CA GLU A 180 -5.94 -2.85 0.71
C GLU A 180 -4.89 -3.21 -0.37
N ILE A 181 -4.87 -2.48 -1.48
CA ILE A 181 -3.81 -2.64 -2.48
C ILE A 181 -2.44 -2.30 -1.90
N GLY A 182 -2.35 -1.32 -0.99
CA GLY A 182 -1.12 -1.02 -0.25
C GLY A 182 -0.58 -2.24 0.49
N HIS A 183 -1.45 -2.99 1.18
CA HIS A 183 -1.06 -4.27 1.79
C HIS A 183 -0.67 -5.31 0.74
N ALA A 184 -1.44 -5.43 -0.33
CA ALA A 184 -1.16 -6.38 -1.41
C ALA A 184 0.18 -6.13 -2.11
N ILE A 185 0.74 -4.92 -2.00
CA ILE A 185 2.08 -4.58 -2.50
C ILE A 185 3.17 -4.55 -1.42
N GLY A 186 2.89 -4.99 -0.20
CA GLY A 186 3.90 -5.17 0.85
C GLY A 186 4.04 -4.01 1.82
N LEU A 187 3.02 -3.19 2.02
CA LEU A 187 2.95 -2.18 3.07
C LEU A 187 2.05 -2.62 4.21
N ASP A 188 2.38 -2.22 5.43
CA ASP A 188 1.59 -2.44 6.65
C ASP A 188 1.14 -1.09 7.24
N HIS A 189 0.36 -1.15 8.31
CA HIS A 189 -0.10 0.02 9.03
C HIS A 189 1.05 0.73 9.74
N PRO A 190 1.34 2.01 9.45
CA PRO A 190 2.28 2.79 10.25
C PRO A 190 1.74 3.03 11.65
N THR A 191 2.64 3.29 12.61
CA THR A 191 2.25 3.68 13.97
C THR A 191 1.67 5.10 14.01
N GLY A 192 2.06 5.95 13.05
CA GLY A 192 1.56 7.31 12.87
C GLY A 192 0.13 7.38 12.33
N ARG A 193 -0.47 8.56 12.48
CA ARG A 193 -1.81 8.88 11.95
C ARG A 193 -1.68 9.82 10.75
N GLY A 194 -2.76 9.90 9.96
CA GLY A 194 -2.80 10.83 8.83
C GLY A 194 -2.18 10.26 7.56
N HIS A 195 -2.08 8.96 7.47
CA HIS A 195 -1.66 8.20 6.30
C HIS A 195 -2.84 7.40 5.76
N LEU A 196 -2.89 7.16 4.47
CA LEU A 196 -3.90 6.28 3.87
C LEU A 196 -3.75 4.85 4.42
N MET A 197 -2.52 4.40 4.65
CA MET A 197 -2.22 3.11 5.26
C MET A 197 -2.44 3.06 6.77
N SER A 198 -2.88 4.15 7.44
CA SER A 198 -3.25 4.09 8.86
C SER A 198 -4.43 3.15 9.07
N PHE A 199 -4.41 2.39 10.17
CA PHE A 199 -5.46 1.41 10.53
C PHE A 199 -6.89 2.00 10.56
N ARG A 200 -7.03 3.31 10.79
CA ARG A 200 -8.32 3.98 10.89
C ARG A 200 -8.69 4.67 9.60
N TYR A 201 -9.85 4.34 9.07
CA TYR A 201 -10.47 5.08 7.97
C TYR A 201 -10.63 6.56 8.28
N SER A 202 -10.34 7.41 7.29
CA SER A 202 -10.47 8.87 7.41
C SER A 202 -10.76 9.52 6.06
N GLU A 203 -11.85 10.27 5.97
CA GLU A 203 -12.19 11.06 4.78
C GLU A 203 -11.45 12.42 4.70
N LYS A 204 -10.47 12.64 5.57
CA LYS A 204 -9.61 13.83 5.53
C LYS A 204 -8.48 13.72 4.52
N LEU A 205 -8.26 12.51 3.96
CA LEU A 205 -7.21 12.19 3.02
C LEU A 205 -7.81 11.87 1.66
N ASP A 206 -7.55 12.71 0.67
CA ASP A 206 -7.95 12.46 -0.73
C ASP A 206 -6.77 11.85 -1.52
N GLY A 207 -6.15 10.80 -0.98
CA GLY A 207 -5.05 10.08 -1.63
C GLY A 207 -3.94 9.69 -0.67
N LEU A 208 -2.78 9.32 -1.24
CA LEU A 208 -1.60 8.95 -0.47
C LEU A 208 -0.99 10.15 0.23
N SER A 209 -0.60 9.97 1.47
CA SER A 209 0.24 10.91 2.20
C SER A 209 1.70 10.78 1.77
N GLY A 210 2.55 11.73 2.20
CA GLY A 210 3.99 11.63 2.00
C GLY A 210 4.60 10.37 2.62
N GLY A 211 4.04 9.86 3.74
CA GLY A 211 4.47 8.62 4.36
C GLY A 211 4.12 7.38 3.51
N ASP A 212 2.91 7.33 2.96
CA ASP A 212 2.51 6.23 2.07
C ASP A 212 3.39 6.17 0.82
N ILE A 213 3.68 7.34 0.23
CA ILE A 213 4.57 7.45 -0.93
C ILE A 213 5.98 6.98 -0.58
N ALA A 214 6.55 7.47 0.53
CA ALA A 214 7.87 7.06 0.99
C ALA A 214 7.95 5.54 1.24
N GLY A 215 6.90 4.93 1.77
CA GLY A 215 6.79 3.49 1.94
C GLY A 215 6.81 2.73 0.61
N ALA A 216 6.04 3.17 -0.37
CA ALA A 216 6.01 2.56 -1.69
C ALA A 216 7.35 2.72 -2.42
N GLU A 217 7.99 3.88 -2.32
CA GLU A 217 9.33 4.13 -2.87
C GLU A 217 10.43 3.30 -2.18
N TYR A 218 10.33 3.11 -0.86
CA TYR A 218 11.24 2.23 -0.13
C TYR A 218 11.19 0.78 -0.67
N VAL A 219 9.99 0.29 -0.99
CA VAL A 219 9.81 -1.08 -1.47
C VAL A 219 10.18 -1.24 -2.95
N TYR A 220 9.81 -0.27 -3.81
CA TYR A 220 9.87 -0.41 -5.27
C TYR A 220 10.75 0.61 -5.98
N GLY A 221 11.29 1.60 -5.28
CA GLY A 221 12.01 2.73 -5.86
C GLY A 221 11.08 3.79 -6.45
N THR A 222 11.65 4.96 -6.71
CA THR A 222 10.92 6.10 -7.26
C THR A 222 10.58 5.91 -8.73
N ARG A 223 9.41 6.39 -9.17
CA ARG A 223 9.00 6.33 -10.58
C ARG A 223 9.86 7.20 -11.50
N LEU A 224 10.45 8.28 -10.99
CA LEU A 224 11.30 9.18 -11.75
C LEU A 224 12.59 8.52 -12.24
N GLN A 225 13.18 7.61 -11.47
CA GLN A 225 14.39 6.89 -11.86
C GLN A 225 14.17 5.99 -13.09
N THR A 226 13.01 5.38 -13.24
CA THR A 226 12.68 4.58 -14.43
C THR A 226 12.43 5.43 -15.67
N ARG A 227 11.95 6.65 -15.52
CA ARG A 227 11.74 7.58 -16.63
C ARG A 227 13.06 8.07 -17.20
N ASN A 228 13.97 8.49 -16.33
CA ASN A 228 15.30 8.98 -16.73
C ASN A 228 16.13 7.89 -17.43
N THR A 229 16.13 6.65 -16.89
CA THR A 229 16.89 5.56 -17.51
C THR A 229 16.31 5.12 -18.86
N ARG A 230 15.02 5.26 -19.07
CA ARG A 230 14.38 4.98 -20.36
C ARG A 230 14.72 6.06 -21.39
N ASP A 231 14.57 7.34 -21.02
CA ASP A 231 14.91 8.48 -21.87
C ASP A 231 16.40 8.49 -22.22
N GLU A 232 17.27 8.13 -21.29
CA GLU A 232 18.71 8.00 -21.50
C GLU A 232 19.05 6.85 -22.45
N ARG A 233 18.40 5.69 -22.33
CA ARG A 233 18.58 4.56 -23.25
C ARG A 233 18.04 4.87 -24.65
N GLU A 234 16.90 5.53 -24.77
CA GLU A 234 16.34 5.96 -26.06
C GLU A 234 17.23 7.02 -26.73
N ARG A 235 17.78 7.97 -25.97
CA ARG A 235 18.77 8.95 -26.46
C ARG A 235 20.10 8.30 -26.84
N ALA A 236 20.59 7.33 -26.07
CA ALA A 236 21.81 6.59 -26.40
C ALA A 236 21.63 5.77 -27.68
N ALA A 237 20.49 5.10 -27.85
CA ALA A 237 20.17 4.35 -29.06
C ALA A 237 20.02 5.26 -30.29
N ALA A 238 19.40 6.43 -30.15
CA ALA A 238 19.27 7.41 -31.22
C ALA A 238 20.62 7.99 -31.63
N ASN A 239 21.55 8.26 -30.69
CA ASN A 239 22.90 8.74 -30.98
C ASN A 239 23.76 7.68 -31.68
N THR A 240 23.59 6.41 -31.33
CA THR A 240 24.34 5.31 -31.98
C THR A 240 23.91 5.14 -33.44
N HIS A 241 22.61 5.38 -33.74
CA HIS A 241 22.10 5.34 -35.12
C HIS A 241 22.54 6.55 -35.95
N ALA A 242 22.70 7.72 -35.32
CA ALA A 242 23.16 8.95 -36.01
C ALA A 242 24.66 8.94 -36.34
N LEU A 243 25.47 8.13 -35.67
CA LEU A 243 26.89 7.97 -35.90
C LEU A 243 27.23 6.84 -36.90
N ALA A 244 26.26 6.05 -37.30
CA ALA A 244 26.43 4.92 -38.24
C ALA A 244 26.00 5.25 -39.67
N ASN A 245 25.50 6.47 -39.95
CA ASN A 245 25.15 7.01 -41.24
C ASN A 245 26.08 8.22 -41.57
#